data_1917e9cd0275e51575b09ca1ae558d25
#
_entry.id   1917e9cd0275e51575b09ca1ae558d25
#
_cell.length_a   1.000
_cell.length_b   1.000
_cell.length_c   1.000
_cell.angle_alpha   90.00
_cell.angle_beta   90.00
_cell.angle_gamma   90.00
#
_symmetry.space_group_name_H-M   'P 1'
#
loop_
_entity.id
_entity.type
_entity.pdbx_description
1 polymer ?
#
loop_
_entity_poly.entity_id
_entity_poly.type
_entity_poly.pdbx_seq_one_letter_code
_entity_poly.pdbx_strand_id
1 'polypeptide(L)'
;PYRRQRQMCIRDRRMPQHCRNAQKVAEYLSKNEKVAWVNYCGLPDNKYYALAQKYMPNGSCGVISFGLKGGRDVSIKFMDSLEFIAIVTHVADARSCVLHPASHTHRQLSDEQLMEAGVRPDLIRLSVGIENADDIIADIEQALNA
;
A
#
# COMPACT_ATOMS: atom_id res chain seq x y z
N PRO A 1 32.84 -5.26 1.99
CA PRO A 1 32.55 -4.48 0.75
C PRO A 1 31.22 -4.87 0.10
N TYR A 2 30.91 -6.16 -0.03
CA TYR A 2 29.68 -6.64 -0.71
C TYR A 2 28.39 -6.20 -0.04
N ARG A 3 28.35 -6.08 1.28
CA ARG A 3 27.15 -5.67 2.03
C ARG A 3 26.85 -4.17 1.83
N ARG A 4 27.87 -3.32 1.77
CA ARG A 4 27.71 -1.89 1.48
C ARG A 4 27.23 -1.63 0.05
N GLN A 5 27.74 -2.39 -0.94
CA GLN A 5 27.29 -2.30 -2.34
C GLN A 5 25.82 -2.68 -2.49
N ARG A 6 25.34 -3.72 -1.79
CA ARG A 6 23.91 -4.09 -1.80
C ARG A 6 23.03 -2.99 -1.19
N GLN A 7 23.47 -2.38 -0.09
CA GLN A 7 22.76 -1.25 0.51
C GLN A 7 22.70 -0.05 -0.43
N MET A 8 23.76 0.27 -1.16
CA MET A 8 23.77 1.33 -2.16
C MET A 8 22.78 1.04 -3.29
N CYS A 9 22.75 -0.17 -3.83
CA CYS A 9 21.78 -0.54 -4.89
C CYS A 9 20.33 -0.46 -4.42
N ILE A 10 20.02 -0.92 -3.21
CA ILE A 10 18.68 -0.85 -2.64
C ILE A 10 18.29 0.62 -2.41
N ARG A 11 19.12 1.38 -1.69
CA ARG A 11 18.82 2.76 -1.36
C ARG A 11 18.77 3.66 -2.60
N ASP A 12 19.77 3.59 -3.46
CA ASP A 12 19.96 4.61 -4.50
C ASP A 12 19.20 4.28 -5.80
N ARG A 13 18.80 3.02 -6.00
CA ARG A 13 18.09 2.59 -7.22
C ARG A 13 16.68 2.07 -6.95
N ARG A 14 16.50 1.17 -5.98
CA ARG A 14 15.19 0.57 -5.72
C ARG A 14 14.28 1.52 -4.95
N MET A 15 14.73 2.12 -3.85
CA MET A 15 13.88 2.98 -3.02
C MET A 15 13.30 4.17 -3.78
N PRO A 16 14.05 4.90 -4.64
CA PRO A 16 13.44 5.94 -5.47
C PRO A 16 12.34 5.41 -6.38
N GLN A 17 12.47 4.18 -6.92
CA GLN A 17 11.42 3.57 -7.74
C GLN A 17 10.20 3.18 -6.91
N HIS A 18 10.38 2.54 -5.74
CA HIS A 18 9.28 2.26 -4.81
C HIS A 18 8.51 3.53 -4.45
N CYS A 19 9.21 4.62 -4.11
CA CYS A 19 8.58 5.88 -3.75
C CYS A 19 7.80 6.50 -4.92
N ARG A 20 8.37 6.51 -6.13
CA ARG A 20 7.68 7.01 -7.33
C ARG A 20 6.42 6.21 -7.65
N ASN A 21 6.53 4.89 -7.62
CA ASN A 21 5.39 4.00 -7.87
C ASN A 21 4.31 4.18 -6.80
N ALA A 22 4.70 4.21 -5.52
CA ALA A 22 3.77 4.42 -4.42
C ALA A 22 3.05 5.77 -4.50
N GLN A 23 3.76 6.84 -4.87
CA GLN A 23 3.15 8.15 -5.09
C GLN A 23 2.06 8.07 -6.17
N LYS A 24 2.38 7.49 -7.33
CA LYS A 24 1.45 7.36 -8.46
C LYS A 24 0.22 6.50 -8.11
N VAL A 25 0.45 5.38 -7.44
CA VAL A 25 -0.63 4.49 -6.98
C VAL A 25 -1.50 5.17 -5.91
N ALA A 26 -0.90 5.88 -4.95
CA ALA A 26 -1.65 6.60 -3.92
C ALA A 26 -2.51 7.74 -4.50
N GLU A 27 -2.00 8.46 -5.49
CA GLU A 27 -2.75 9.50 -6.22
C GLU A 27 -3.92 8.91 -7.02
N TYR A 28 -3.75 7.74 -7.63
CA TYR A 28 -4.82 7.00 -8.29
C TYR A 28 -5.91 6.60 -7.29
N LEU A 29 -5.51 5.94 -6.19
CA LEU A 29 -6.43 5.47 -5.15
C LEU A 29 -7.21 6.64 -4.51
N SER A 30 -6.57 7.79 -4.28
CA SER A 30 -7.21 8.95 -3.67
C SER A 30 -8.30 9.58 -4.53
N LYS A 31 -8.27 9.35 -5.84
CA LYS A 31 -9.26 9.86 -6.81
C LYS A 31 -10.35 8.84 -7.14
N ASN A 32 -10.18 7.59 -6.72
CA ASN A 32 -11.11 6.52 -7.07
C ASN A 32 -12.34 6.53 -6.16
N GLU A 33 -13.53 6.54 -6.77
CA GLU A 33 -14.81 6.64 -6.05
C GLU A 33 -15.12 5.43 -5.14
N LYS A 34 -14.53 4.26 -5.39
CA LYS A 34 -14.72 3.04 -4.59
C LYS A 34 -13.83 3.01 -3.34
N VAL A 35 -12.83 3.87 -3.27
CA VAL A 35 -11.94 4.01 -2.13
C VAL A 35 -12.56 4.95 -1.10
N ALA A 36 -12.59 4.53 0.16
CA ALA A 36 -13.14 5.32 1.25
C ALA A 36 -12.11 6.27 1.85
N TRP A 37 -10.86 5.84 1.94
CA TRP A 37 -9.74 6.61 2.50
C TRP A 37 -8.41 6.05 2.02
N VAL A 38 -7.40 6.92 1.95
CA VAL A 38 -6.01 6.57 1.67
C VAL A 38 -5.11 7.20 2.74
N ASN A 39 -4.21 6.43 3.29
CA ASN A 39 -3.18 6.92 4.21
C ASN A 39 -1.79 6.70 3.60
N TYR A 40 -1.25 7.78 3.05
CA TYR A 40 0.09 7.83 2.48
C TYR A 40 0.68 9.21 2.72
N CYS A 41 1.82 9.28 3.39
CA CYS A 41 2.42 10.54 3.81
C CYS A 41 2.97 11.42 2.67
N GLY A 42 3.02 10.89 1.44
CA GLY A 42 3.33 11.64 0.23
C GLY A 42 2.14 12.38 -0.39
N LEU A 43 0.92 12.20 0.12
CA LEU A 43 -0.26 12.96 -0.34
C LEU A 43 -0.38 14.28 0.43
N PRO A 44 -0.67 15.41 -0.26
CA PRO A 44 -0.76 16.74 0.37
C PRO A 44 -1.78 16.81 1.51
N ASP A 45 -2.88 16.07 1.41
CA ASP A 45 -3.95 16.04 2.41
C ASP A 45 -3.63 15.18 3.64
N ASN A 46 -2.49 14.48 3.65
CA ASN A 46 -2.08 13.65 4.78
C ASN A 46 -1.54 14.54 5.90
N LYS A 47 -2.00 14.30 7.13
CA LYS A 47 -1.58 15.06 8.34
C LYS A 47 -0.07 15.09 8.58
N TYR A 48 0.65 14.12 8.05
CA TYR A 48 2.11 14.01 8.18
C TYR A 48 2.88 14.49 6.95
N TYR A 49 2.20 15.05 5.94
CA TYR A 49 2.85 15.49 4.70
C TYR A 49 4.02 16.45 4.95
N ALA A 50 3.82 17.49 5.74
CA ALA A 50 4.86 18.47 6.05
C ALA A 50 6.09 17.84 6.74
N LEU A 51 5.86 16.88 7.64
CA LEU A 51 6.93 16.12 8.29
C LEU A 51 7.64 15.19 7.30
N ALA A 52 6.89 14.55 6.40
CA ALA A 52 7.47 13.73 5.36
C ALA A 52 8.37 14.54 4.43
N GLN A 53 7.94 15.72 3.99
CA GLN A 53 8.76 16.61 3.18
C GLN A 53 10.05 17.07 3.91
N LYS A 54 9.95 17.31 5.22
CA LYS A 54 11.09 17.74 6.04
C LYS A 54 12.12 16.63 6.24
N TYR A 55 11.68 15.41 6.56
CA TYR A 55 12.57 14.32 6.96
C TYR A 55 12.87 13.30 5.85
N MET A 56 12.05 13.25 4.81
CA MET A 56 12.16 12.34 3.68
C MET A 56 12.06 13.09 2.33
N PRO A 57 12.94 14.08 2.07
CA PRO A 57 12.82 14.97 0.89
C PRO A 57 13.01 14.24 -0.44
N ASN A 58 13.64 13.05 -0.42
CA ASN A 58 13.93 12.26 -1.62
C ASN A 58 12.87 11.19 -1.92
N GLY A 59 11.75 11.21 -1.22
CA GLY A 59 10.64 10.27 -1.36
C GLY A 59 10.22 9.68 -0.01
N SER A 60 8.92 9.45 0.16
CA SER A 60 8.34 9.11 1.46
C SER A 60 8.55 7.64 1.82
N CYS A 61 7.87 6.73 1.13
CA CYS A 61 7.97 5.28 1.35
C CYS A 61 7.32 4.51 0.20
N GLY A 62 7.44 3.18 0.22
CA GLY A 62 6.77 2.26 -0.71
C GLY A 62 5.50 1.62 -0.15
N VAL A 63 4.99 2.05 1.01
CA VAL A 63 3.84 1.42 1.66
C VAL A 63 2.66 2.39 1.73
N ILE A 64 1.50 1.92 1.30
CA ILE A 64 0.22 2.62 1.31
C ILE A 64 -0.76 1.81 2.15
N SER A 65 -1.58 2.47 2.96
CA SER A 65 -2.76 1.87 3.57
C SER A 65 -4.00 2.57 3.03
N PHE A 66 -5.02 1.80 2.69
CA PHE A 66 -6.29 2.33 2.21
C PHE A 66 -7.45 1.43 2.62
N GLY A 67 -8.65 1.93 2.51
CA GLY A 67 -9.86 1.17 2.76
C GLY A 67 -10.89 1.38 1.66
N LEU A 68 -11.71 0.36 1.41
CA LEU A 68 -12.75 0.38 0.38
C LEU A 68 -14.12 0.71 0.99
N LYS A 69 -14.97 1.36 0.19
CA LYS A 69 -16.38 1.56 0.54
C LYS A 69 -17.09 0.20 0.51
N GLY A 70 -17.75 -0.15 1.61
CA GLY A 70 -18.41 -1.45 1.80
C GLY A 70 -17.74 -2.37 2.82
N GLY A 71 -16.61 -1.93 3.40
CA GLY A 71 -16.01 -2.59 4.56
C GLY A 71 -15.25 -3.88 4.25
N ARG A 72 -15.27 -4.81 5.21
CA ARG A 72 -14.48 -6.06 5.21
C ARG A 72 -14.76 -6.94 3.98
N ASP A 73 -16.04 -7.18 3.65
CA ASP A 73 -16.41 -8.13 2.59
C ASP A 73 -15.97 -7.65 1.21
N VAL A 74 -16.09 -6.35 0.95
CA VAL A 74 -15.60 -5.74 -0.30
C VAL A 74 -14.08 -5.80 -0.36
N SER A 75 -13.40 -5.59 0.77
CA SER A 75 -11.94 -5.72 0.84
C SER A 75 -11.47 -7.15 0.55
N ILE A 76 -12.18 -8.17 1.04
CA ILE A 76 -11.88 -9.58 0.75
C ILE A 76 -12.08 -9.86 -0.74
N LYS A 77 -13.23 -9.44 -1.30
CA LYS A 77 -13.52 -9.63 -2.73
C LYS A 77 -12.47 -8.97 -3.62
N PHE A 78 -12.06 -7.76 -3.29
CA PHE A 78 -10.97 -7.07 -3.97
C PHE A 78 -9.66 -7.88 -3.92
N MET A 79 -9.29 -8.38 -2.73
CA MET A 79 -8.08 -9.20 -2.57
C MET A 79 -8.10 -10.46 -3.44
N ASP A 80 -9.25 -11.16 -3.46
CA ASP A 80 -9.42 -12.41 -4.23
C ASP A 80 -9.44 -12.17 -5.75
N SER A 81 -9.69 -10.94 -6.18
CA SER A 81 -9.75 -10.54 -7.60
C SER A 81 -8.41 -10.05 -8.17
N LEU A 82 -7.38 -9.90 -7.34
CA LEU A 82 -6.05 -9.49 -7.79
C LEU A 82 -5.37 -10.63 -8.58
N GLU A 83 -4.78 -10.30 -9.73
CA GLU A 83 -4.11 -11.24 -10.62
C GLU A 83 -2.58 -11.07 -10.65
N PHE A 84 -2.11 -9.85 -10.48
CA PHE A 84 -0.70 -9.48 -10.59
C PHE A 84 -0.04 -9.25 -9.23
N ILE A 85 -0.71 -8.54 -8.33
CA ILE A 85 -0.19 -8.20 -7.00
C ILE A 85 -0.29 -9.41 -6.07
N ALA A 86 0.84 -9.81 -5.48
CA ALA A 86 0.89 -10.98 -4.62
C ALA A 86 0.28 -10.73 -3.22
N ILE A 87 -0.60 -11.64 -2.78
CA ILE A 87 -1.17 -11.62 -1.43
C ILE A 87 -0.17 -12.28 -0.47
N VAL A 88 0.69 -11.48 0.14
CA VAL A 88 1.72 -11.93 1.10
C VAL A 88 1.99 -10.87 2.16
N THR A 89 2.55 -11.31 3.29
CA THR A 89 2.85 -10.42 4.43
C THR A 89 4.11 -9.57 4.24
N HIS A 90 4.85 -9.75 3.17
CA HIS A 90 6.12 -9.06 2.91
C HIS A 90 5.95 -7.55 2.79
N VAL A 91 7.03 -6.83 3.07
CA VAL A 91 7.15 -5.38 2.93
C VAL A 91 8.49 -5.08 2.26
N ALA A 92 8.50 -4.10 1.36
CA ALA A 92 9.69 -3.69 0.61
C ALA A 92 10.32 -4.78 -0.27
N ASP A 93 9.50 -5.73 -0.73
CA ASP A 93 9.89 -6.66 -1.79
C ASP A 93 9.96 -5.91 -3.13
N ALA A 94 10.76 -6.43 -4.06
CA ALA A 94 10.82 -5.90 -5.43
C ALA A 94 9.47 -6.03 -6.16
N ARG A 95 8.64 -7.03 -5.79
CA ARG A 95 7.26 -7.18 -6.24
C ARG A 95 6.29 -6.43 -5.34
N SER A 96 5.21 -5.96 -5.95
CA SER A 96 4.06 -5.44 -5.23
C SER A 96 3.39 -6.52 -4.41
N CYS A 97 3.11 -6.23 -3.16
CA CYS A 97 2.53 -7.16 -2.19
C CYS A 97 1.39 -6.48 -1.44
N VAL A 98 0.33 -7.23 -1.22
CA VAL A 98 -0.85 -6.74 -0.53
C VAL A 98 -1.23 -7.63 0.64
N LEU A 99 -1.80 -7.04 1.68
CA LEU A 99 -2.30 -7.74 2.86
C LEU A 99 -3.57 -7.06 3.36
N HIS A 100 -4.58 -7.85 3.68
CA HIS A 100 -5.76 -7.45 4.44
C HIS A 100 -5.64 -7.98 5.87
N PRO A 101 -5.21 -7.19 6.86
CA PRO A 101 -4.92 -7.68 8.21
C PRO A 101 -6.09 -8.38 8.88
N ALA A 102 -7.30 -7.84 8.72
CA ALA A 102 -8.51 -8.38 9.36
C ALA A 102 -8.87 -9.81 8.95
N SER A 103 -8.55 -10.24 7.70
CA SER A 103 -8.79 -11.62 7.24
C SER A 103 -7.57 -12.53 7.33
N HIS A 104 -6.37 -11.97 7.53
CA HIS A 104 -5.10 -12.72 7.54
C HIS A 104 -4.43 -12.71 8.91
N THR A 105 -3.63 -11.70 9.19
CA THR A 105 -2.75 -11.68 10.39
C THR A 105 -3.50 -11.46 11.70
N HIS A 106 -4.67 -10.84 11.66
CA HIS A 106 -5.51 -10.50 12.83
C HIS A 106 -6.90 -11.17 12.78
N ARG A 107 -7.03 -12.25 12.02
CA ARG A 107 -8.32 -12.94 11.80
C ARG A 107 -9.01 -13.47 13.07
N GLN A 108 -8.26 -13.59 14.17
CA GLN A 108 -8.77 -14.06 15.46
C GLN A 108 -9.47 -12.94 16.27
N LEU A 109 -9.30 -11.67 15.85
CA LEU A 109 -9.87 -10.52 16.55
C LEU A 109 -11.25 -10.18 15.99
N SER A 110 -12.18 -9.78 16.90
CA SER A 110 -13.44 -9.17 16.49
C SER A 110 -13.20 -7.76 15.90
N ASP A 111 -14.21 -7.21 15.22
CA ASP A 111 -14.09 -5.87 14.64
C ASP A 111 -13.88 -4.78 15.71
N GLU A 112 -14.47 -4.95 16.90
CA GLU A 112 -14.24 -4.06 18.05
C GLU A 112 -12.77 -4.13 18.51
N GLN A 113 -12.23 -5.34 18.67
CA GLN A 113 -10.84 -5.55 19.07
C GLN A 113 -9.86 -5.03 18.00
N LEU A 114 -10.18 -5.17 16.72
CA LEU A 114 -9.40 -4.58 15.63
C LEU A 114 -9.36 -3.06 15.73
N MET A 115 -10.52 -2.42 15.97
CA MET A 115 -10.59 -0.96 16.13
C MET A 115 -9.82 -0.47 17.36
N GLU A 116 -9.88 -1.17 18.48
CA GLU A 116 -9.06 -0.88 19.68
C GLU A 116 -7.56 -1.01 19.40
N ALA A 117 -7.15 -1.97 18.58
CA ALA A 117 -5.77 -2.14 18.13
C ALA A 117 -5.34 -1.13 17.05
N GLY A 118 -6.24 -0.23 16.63
CA GLY A 118 -5.97 0.76 15.58
C GLY A 118 -5.95 0.19 14.15
N VAL A 119 -6.47 -1.02 13.97
CA VAL A 119 -6.58 -1.70 12.68
C VAL A 119 -8.04 -1.68 12.25
N ARG A 120 -8.35 -0.91 11.21
CA ARG A 120 -9.72 -0.89 10.67
C ARG A 120 -10.06 -2.21 9.96
N PRO A 121 -11.31 -2.72 10.08
CA PRO A 121 -11.73 -3.94 9.39
C PRO A 121 -11.63 -3.87 7.85
N ASP A 122 -11.69 -2.66 7.27
CA ASP A 122 -11.55 -2.37 5.85
C ASP A 122 -10.10 -2.07 5.40
N LEU A 123 -9.12 -2.14 6.32
CA LEU A 123 -7.75 -1.75 6.03
C LEU A 123 -7.07 -2.74 5.09
N ILE A 124 -6.59 -2.23 3.97
CA ILE A 124 -5.70 -2.93 3.05
C ILE A 124 -4.33 -2.26 3.10
N ARG A 125 -3.28 -3.04 3.31
CA ARG A 125 -1.88 -2.59 3.26
C ARG A 125 -1.25 -3.03 1.95
N LEU A 126 -0.83 -2.09 1.13
CA LEU A 126 -0.13 -2.31 -0.12
C LEU A 126 1.34 -1.92 0.03
N SER A 127 2.25 -2.85 -0.18
CA SER A 127 3.68 -2.60 -0.35
C SER A 127 3.98 -2.56 -1.84
N VAL A 128 4.16 -1.38 -2.38
CA VAL A 128 4.36 -1.15 -3.81
C VAL A 128 5.79 -1.53 -4.21
N GLY A 129 5.91 -2.36 -5.23
CA GLY A 129 7.19 -2.83 -5.78
C GLY A 129 7.83 -1.87 -6.78
N ILE A 130 8.75 -2.41 -7.58
CA ILE A 130 9.51 -1.65 -8.59
C ILE A 130 9.06 -1.94 -10.03
N GLU A 131 7.94 -2.63 -10.19
CA GLU A 131 7.31 -2.92 -11.49
C GLU A 131 6.86 -1.62 -12.18
N ASN A 132 6.31 -1.72 -13.37
CA ASN A 132 5.65 -0.58 -13.99
C ASN A 132 4.42 -0.15 -13.15
N ALA A 133 4.36 1.11 -12.77
CA ALA A 133 3.25 1.63 -11.95
C ALA A 133 1.88 1.52 -12.66
N ASP A 134 1.85 1.57 -14.00
CA ASP A 134 0.60 1.45 -14.74
C ASP A 134 0.05 0.01 -14.71
N ASP A 135 0.92 -1.00 -14.69
CA ASP A 135 0.52 -2.40 -14.54
C ASP A 135 -0.04 -2.67 -13.14
N ILE A 136 0.58 -2.08 -12.10
CA ILE A 136 0.08 -2.14 -10.72
C ILE A 136 -1.31 -1.50 -10.63
N ILE A 137 -1.49 -0.33 -11.24
CA ILE A 137 -2.77 0.39 -11.26
C ILE A 137 -3.83 -0.39 -12.04
N ALA A 138 -3.46 -1.00 -13.17
CA ALA A 138 -4.38 -1.80 -13.97
C ALA A 138 -4.92 -3.02 -13.19
N ASP A 139 -4.07 -3.70 -12.43
CA ASP A 139 -4.48 -4.81 -11.57
C ASP A 139 -5.42 -4.34 -10.44
N ILE A 140 -5.09 -3.21 -9.80
CA ILE A 140 -5.96 -2.60 -8.80
C ILE A 140 -7.32 -2.20 -9.41
N GLU A 141 -7.32 -1.59 -10.58
CA GLU A 141 -8.53 -1.13 -11.26
C GLU A 141 -9.45 -2.29 -11.62
N GLN A 142 -8.92 -3.36 -12.22
CA GLN A 142 -9.71 -4.54 -12.56
C GLN A 142 -10.29 -5.18 -11.29
N ALA A 143 -9.50 -5.32 -10.21
CA ALA A 143 -9.96 -5.89 -8.95
C ALA A 143 -11.02 -5.02 -8.24
N LEU A 144 -10.94 -3.69 -8.36
CA LEU A 144 -11.98 -2.79 -7.88
C LEU A 144 -13.30 -2.93 -8.66
N ASN A 145 -13.25 -3.39 -9.90
CA ASN A 145 -14.41 -3.54 -10.78
C ASN A 145 -15.00 -4.97 -10.79
N ALA A 146 -14.34 -5.90 -10.14
CA ALA A 146 -14.83 -7.26 -9.98
C ALA A 146 -15.96 -7.33 -8.90
#